data_17ea493699201ee6d33de48b773280bf
#
_entry.id   17ea493699201ee6d33de48b773280bf
#
_cell.length_a   1.000
_cell.length_b   1.000
_cell.length_c   1.000
_cell.angle_alpha   90.00
_cell.angle_beta   90.00
_cell.angle_gamma   90.00
#
_symmetry.space_group_name_H-M   'P 1'
#
loop_
_entity.id
_entity.type
_entity.pdbx_description
1 polymer ?
#
loop_
_entity_poly.entity_id
_entity_poly.type
_entity_poly.pdbx_seq_one_letter_code
_entity_poly.pdbx_strand_id
1 'polypeptide(L)'
;MAAETDDMKHNLKFAFANATHSLCFTNEWFSNAVKLLPFRIKRSNATVGGDGAMFSRAFCDTELHNVEYLFGDIFQHGISLVTKYLTQETLPDDKTDRLLLRKLLDIKKEGKSINLDPQKLTETELAVLLANHLFGKLATYNNYVIDKSFGRKGDEQCVCDDKSCKMTGHYGDTSVGNIEVWHGNLDIIINNDLSMEHLETPVSRSEEMSPAEVKVKSEALSGTAQIISKAIVFSFLQKQTHPVRKHFLTPCIGVGNASLIVMFYDSEHDVIFESSPIPLFQTRGVNKYEFDDVAILVAWLSVNHKFLCSGLTEEMKKFKCGFFKEVKEKLKVYEDNLQLGNIASFVPVPIFQKRSLQWSSFIEETENDLIGIIHREKKKLKLSEEKDLTK
;
A
#
# COMPACT_ATOMS: atom_id res chain seq x y z
N MET A 1 12.89 -21.46 -33.81
CA MET A 1 13.14 -20.01 -33.59
C MET A 1 12.02 -19.12 -34.15
N ALA A 2 11.61 -19.22 -35.44
CA ALA A 2 10.52 -18.36 -35.96
C ALA A 2 9.14 -18.68 -35.33
N ALA A 3 8.80 -19.96 -35.16
CA ALA A 3 7.53 -20.39 -34.54
C ALA A 3 7.42 -20.01 -33.05
N GLU A 4 8.51 -20.11 -32.28
CA GLU A 4 8.53 -19.70 -30.86
C GLU A 4 8.33 -18.19 -30.67
N THR A 5 8.80 -17.37 -31.65
CA THR A 5 8.60 -15.91 -31.60
C THR A 5 7.16 -15.50 -31.90
N ASP A 6 6.44 -16.25 -32.74
CA ASP A 6 5.02 -15.99 -33.07
C ASP A 6 4.09 -16.39 -31.94
N ASP A 7 4.31 -17.55 -31.31
CA ASP A 7 3.55 -17.99 -30.13
C ASP A 7 3.73 -17.02 -28.94
N MET A 8 4.93 -16.55 -28.71
CA MET A 8 5.20 -15.58 -27.65
C MET A 8 4.51 -14.24 -27.90
N LYS A 9 4.48 -13.77 -29.16
CA LYS A 9 3.74 -12.54 -29.51
C LYS A 9 2.24 -12.71 -29.35
N HIS A 10 1.69 -13.84 -29.75
CA HIS A 10 0.28 -14.14 -29.62
C HIS A 10 -0.14 -14.16 -28.14
N ASN A 11 0.62 -14.86 -27.29
CA ASN A 11 0.38 -14.93 -25.86
C ASN A 11 0.44 -13.53 -25.19
N LEU A 12 1.40 -12.69 -25.56
CA LEU A 12 1.52 -11.33 -25.05
C LEU A 12 0.32 -10.46 -25.42
N LYS A 13 -0.14 -10.54 -26.69
CA LYS A 13 -1.32 -9.82 -27.14
C LYS A 13 -2.57 -10.26 -26.39
N PHE A 14 -2.77 -11.56 -26.28
CA PHE A 14 -3.91 -12.13 -25.56
C PHE A 14 -3.93 -11.67 -24.10
N ALA A 15 -2.79 -11.75 -23.42
CA ALA A 15 -2.64 -11.33 -22.02
C ALA A 15 -3.03 -9.84 -21.81
N PHE A 16 -2.46 -8.94 -22.63
CA PHE A 16 -2.75 -7.52 -22.50
C PHE A 16 -4.14 -7.13 -23.02
N ALA A 17 -4.70 -7.84 -23.99
CA ALA A 17 -6.07 -7.61 -24.43
C ALA A 17 -7.06 -7.94 -23.29
N ASN A 18 -6.88 -9.08 -22.61
CA ASN A 18 -7.71 -9.47 -21.47
C ASN A 18 -7.53 -8.51 -20.29
N ALA A 19 -6.29 -8.13 -19.94
CA ALA A 19 -6.02 -7.17 -18.89
C ALA A 19 -6.68 -5.81 -19.18
N THR A 20 -6.54 -5.31 -20.42
CA THR A 20 -7.18 -4.05 -20.84
C THR A 20 -8.70 -4.15 -20.78
N HIS A 21 -9.27 -5.29 -21.19
CA HIS A 21 -10.71 -5.54 -21.09
C HIS A 21 -11.19 -5.45 -19.62
N SER A 22 -10.47 -6.06 -18.68
CA SER A 22 -10.80 -6.00 -17.25
C SER A 22 -10.75 -4.58 -16.67
N LEU A 23 -10.01 -3.66 -17.27
CA LEU A 23 -9.94 -2.26 -16.82
C LEU A 23 -11.02 -1.36 -17.42
N CYS A 24 -11.59 -1.74 -18.58
CA CYS A 24 -12.44 -0.87 -19.38
C CYS A 24 -13.88 -1.32 -19.52
N PHE A 25 -14.19 -2.57 -19.20
CA PHE A 25 -15.51 -3.12 -19.47
C PHE A 25 -16.05 -3.92 -18.28
N THR A 26 -17.33 -3.71 -17.97
CA THR A 26 -18.11 -4.62 -17.14
C THR A 26 -18.82 -5.61 -18.06
N ASN A 27 -18.57 -6.88 -17.90
CA ASN A 27 -19.27 -7.92 -18.64
C ASN A 27 -19.87 -8.91 -17.65
N GLU A 28 -21.12 -9.31 -17.86
CA GLU A 28 -21.80 -10.33 -17.04
C GLU A 28 -21.07 -11.68 -17.03
N TRP A 29 -20.27 -11.94 -18.07
CA TRP A 29 -19.49 -13.19 -18.24
C TRP A 29 -18.08 -13.14 -17.61
N PHE A 30 -17.56 -11.94 -17.34
CA PHE A 30 -16.24 -11.72 -16.73
C PHE A 30 -16.40 -10.86 -15.48
N SER A 31 -16.49 -11.53 -14.32
CA SER A 31 -16.67 -10.87 -13.01
C SER A 31 -15.46 -10.07 -12.51
N ASN A 32 -14.41 -9.92 -13.32
CA ASN A 32 -13.11 -9.42 -12.89
C ASN A 32 -12.83 -7.96 -13.31
N ALA A 33 -13.86 -7.15 -13.54
CA ALA A 33 -13.65 -5.74 -13.84
C ALA A 33 -13.03 -5.02 -12.63
N VAL A 34 -11.95 -4.28 -12.87
CA VAL A 34 -11.33 -3.44 -11.85
C VAL A 34 -12.11 -2.13 -11.72
N LYS A 35 -12.80 -1.99 -10.60
CA LYS A 35 -13.67 -0.85 -10.30
C LYS A 35 -12.94 0.19 -9.47
N LEU A 36 -13.37 1.44 -9.57
CA LEU A 36 -13.00 2.55 -8.71
C LEU A 36 -14.22 2.99 -7.92
N LEU A 37 -14.13 2.94 -6.62
CA LEU A 37 -15.19 3.24 -5.67
C LEU A 37 -14.89 4.55 -4.97
N PRO A 38 -15.65 5.63 -5.22
CA PRO A 38 -15.51 6.86 -4.47
C PRO A 38 -16.09 6.69 -3.06
N PHE A 39 -15.44 7.30 -2.08
CA PHE A 39 -15.91 7.32 -0.71
C PHE A 39 -15.76 8.70 -0.06
N ARG A 40 -16.47 8.90 1.03
CA ARG A 40 -16.36 10.10 1.85
C ARG A 40 -15.79 9.79 3.22
N ILE A 41 -15.11 10.77 3.79
CA ILE A 41 -14.59 10.76 5.16
C ILE A 41 -15.63 11.49 6.02
N LYS A 42 -16.23 10.76 6.96
CA LYS A 42 -17.21 11.30 7.91
C LYS A 42 -16.53 11.98 9.09
N ARG A 43 -15.44 11.37 9.57
CA ARG A 43 -14.64 11.84 10.70
C ARG A 43 -13.21 11.34 10.53
N SER A 44 -12.27 12.14 10.99
CA SER A 44 -10.85 11.76 11.00
C SER A 44 -10.12 12.44 12.16
N ASN A 45 -8.90 11.98 12.42
CA ASN A 45 -7.98 12.65 13.33
C ASN A 45 -6.90 13.47 12.59
N ALA A 46 -7.18 13.91 11.37
CA ALA A 46 -6.25 14.67 10.54
C ALA A 46 -5.81 16.01 11.15
N THR A 47 -6.55 16.51 12.15
CA THR A 47 -6.30 17.81 12.81
C THR A 47 -6.33 17.72 14.34
N VAL A 48 -6.32 16.52 14.92
CA VAL A 48 -6.48 16.36 16.36
C VAL A 48 -5.21 16.73 17.10
N GLY A 49 -5.33 17.78 17.93
CA GLY A 49 -4.25 18.26 18.80
C GLY A 49 -3.27 19.23 18.10
N GLY A 50 -2.36 19.80 18.89
CA GLY A 50 -1.33 20.71 18.38
C GLY A 50 -0.27 20.00 17.52
N ASP A 51 -0.08 18.70 17.75
CA ASP A 51 1.04 17.91 17.22
C ASP A 51 0.67 16.97 16.07
N GLY A 52 -0.53 17.07 15.49
CA GLY A 52 -0.99 16.18 14.42
C GLY A 52 -1.00 14.69 14.81
N ALA A 53 -1.10 13.80 13.83
CA ALA A 53 -1.14 12.37 14.07
C ALA A 53 -0.19 11.60 13.13
N MET A 54 0.57 10.65 13.68
CA MET A 54 1.37 9.73 12.87
C MET A 54 0.46 8.82 12.04
N PHE A 55 0.89 8.42 10.83
CA PHE A 55 0.13 7.50 9.97
C PHE A 55 -0.28 6.21 10.69
N SER A 56 0.61 5.64 11.51
CA SER A 56 0.30 4.45 12.34
C SER A 56 -0.81 4.66 13.38
N ARG A 57 -1.21 5.90 13.63
CA ARG A 57 -2.29 6.31 14.54
C ARG A 57 -3.40 7.04 13.81
N ALA A 58 -3.37 7.07 12.48
CA ALA A 58 -4.41 7.69 11.69
C ALA A 58 -5.75 7.00 11.95
N PHE A 59 -6.79 7.82 11.99
CA PHE A 59 -8.17 7.36 12.13
C PHE A 59 -9.01 8.02 11.06
N CYS A 60 -9.81 7.22 10.35
CA CYS A 60 -10.83 7.66 9.40
C CYS A 60 -12.08 6.78 9.54
N ASP A 61 -13.23 7.40 9.71
CA ASP A 61 -14.54 6.79 9.53
C ASP A 61 -15.01 7.14 8.11
N THR A 62 -15.24 6.13 7.28
CA THR A 62 -15.51 6.29 5.86
C THR A 62 -16.85 5.69 5.45
N GLU A 63 -17.41 6.19 4.34
CA GLU A 63 -18.63 5.67 3.75
C GLU A 63 -18.52 5.71 2.23
N LEU A 64 -18.76 4.56 1.58
CA LEU A 64 -18.78 4.47 0.12
C LEU A 64 -19.95 5.27 -0.49
N HIS A 65 -19.70 5.89 -1.62
CA HIS A 65 -20.75 6.38 -2.47
C HIS A 65 -21.36 5.21 -3.26
N ASN A 66 -22.67 5.27 -3.51
CA ASN A 66 -23.36 4.22 -4.29
C ASN A 66 -23.18 4.44 -5.80
N VAL A 67 -21.93 4.53 -6.23
CA VAL A 67 -21.53 4.69 -7.63
C VAL A 67 -20.19 3.99 -7.85
N GLU A 68 -19.98 3.47 -9.05
CA GLU A 68 -18.76 2.77 -9.44
C GLU A 68 -18.28 3.32 -10.78
N TYR A 69 -16.95 3.40 -10.95
CA TYR A 69 -16.28 3.71 -12.20
C TYR A 69 -15.35 2.57 -12.58
N LEU A 70 -14.89 2.55 -13.80
CA LEU A 70 -13.85 1.60 -14.23
C LEU A 70 -12.45 2.21 -14.07
N PHE A 71 -11.47 1.37 -13.78
CA PHE A 71 -10.09 1.84 -13.63
C PHE A 71 -9.58 2.55 -14.88
N GLY A 72 -9.98 2.08 -16.08
CA GLY A 72 -9.64 2.66 -17.36
C GLY A 72 -10.18 4.07 -17.58
N ASP A 73 -11.25 4.49 -16.89
CA ASP A 73 -11.89 5.79 -17.08
C ASP A 73 -10.94 6.96 -16.77
N ILE A 74 -10.04 6.79 -15.81
CA ILE A 74 -9.03 7.79 -15.46
C ILE A 74 -7.70 7.60 -16.20
N PHE A 75 -7.54 6.53 -16.99
CA PHE A 75 -6.31 6.20 -17.73
C PHE A 75 -6.52 6.09 -19.24
N GLN A 76 -7.41 6.90 -19.81
CA GLN A 76 -7.78 6.83 -21.25
C GLN A 76 -6.57 6.90 -22.18
N HIS A 77 -5.56 7.74 -21.88
CA HIS A 77 -4.35 7.82 -22.68
C HIS A 77 -3.55 6.52 -22.65
N GLY A 78 -3.27 5.97 -21.46
CA GLY A 78 -2.56 4.71 -21.30
C GLY A 78 -3.27 3.54 -21.95
N ILE A 79 -4.59 3.44 -21.79
CA ILE A 79 -5.43 2.42 -22.42
C ILE A 79 -5.38 2.55 -23.95
N SER A 80 -5.49 3.78 -24.49
CA SER A 80 -5.38 4.04 -25.93
C SER A 80 -4.01 3.61 -26.49
N LEU A 81 -2.93 3.85 -25.74
CA LEU A 81 -1.58 3.47 -26.11
C LEU A 81 -1.43 1.96 -26.27
N VAL A 82 -1.90 1.19 -25.27
CA VAL A 82 -1.88 -0.27 -25.30
C VAL A 82 -2.77 -0.79 -26.43
N THR A 83 -3.99 -0.30 -26.56
CA THR A 83 -4.94 -0.74 -27.60
C THR A 83 -4.42 -0.51 -29.00
N LYS A 84 -3.81 0.64 -29.27
CA LYS A 84 -3.17 0.93 -30.57
C LYS A 84 -2.05 -0.06 -30.89
N TYR A 85 -1.21 -0.36 -29.89
CA TYR A 85 -0.15 -1.35 -30.08
C TYR A 85 -0.71 -2.75 -30.37
N LEU A 86 -1.75 -3.18 -29.64
CA LEU A 86 -2.38 -4.50 -29.83
C LEU A 86 -3.00 -4.66 -31.23
N THR A 87 -3.53 -3.56 -31.80
CA THR A 87 -4.18 -3.56 -33.12
C THR A 87 -3.22 -3.33 -34.29
N GLN A 88 -2.22 -2.47 -34.12
CA GLN A 88 -1.35 -2.01 -35.21
C GLN A 88 0.06 -2.60 -35.15
N GLU A 89 0.49 -3.17 -34.03
CA GLU A 89 1.83 -3.69 -33.75
C GLU A 89 2.96 -2.66 -33.93
N THR A 90 2.61 -1.39 -33.96
CA THR A 90 3.57 -0.29 -34.13
C THR A 90 3.80 0.45 -32.84
N LEU A 91 5.07 0.79 -32.57
CA LEU A 91 5.40 1.65 -31.44
C LEU A 91 5.03 3.10 -31.77
N PRO A 92 4.60 3.88 -30.76
CA PRO A 92 4.24 5.28 -30.96
C PRO A 92 5.45 6.13 -31.39
N ASP A 93 5.18 7.25 -32.09
CA ASP A 93 6.21 8.19 -32.51
C ASP A 93 6.75 9.04 -31.36
N ASP A 94 5.89 9.37 -30.39
CA ASP A 94 6.31 10.09 -29.19
C ASP A 94 7.34 9.26 -28.40
N LYS A 95 8.43 9.93 -28.01
CA LYS A 95 9.56 9.27 -27.33
C LYS A 95 9.18 8.77 -25.94
N THR A 96 8.35 9.51 -25.21
CA THR A 96 7.91 9.15 -23.86
C THR A 96 6.97 7.96 -23.91
N ASP A 97 5.94 8.02 -24.75
CA ASP A 97 4.98 6.93 -24.95
C ASP A 97 5.68 5.65 -25.43
N ARG A 98 6.65 5.79 -26.33
CA ARG A 98 7.48 4.68 -26.80
C ARG A 98 8.29 4.03 -25.67
N LEU A 99 8.90 4.86 -24.80
CA LEU A 99 9.65 4.35 -23.64
C LEU A 99 8.73 3.61 -22.67
N LEU A 100 7.60 4.21 -22.33
CA LEU A 100 6.62 3.64 -21.41
C LEU A 100 6.10 2.30 -21.92
N LEU A 101 5.69 2.24 -23.18
CA LEU A 101 5.19 1.02 -23.79
C LEU A 101 6.27 -0.08 -23.87
N ARG A 102 7.52 0.28 -24.19
CA ARG A 102 8.62 -0.70 -24.18
C ARG A 102 8.81 -1.32 -22.80
N LYS A 103 8.79 -0.53 -21.73
CA LYS A 103 8.89 -1.03 -20.36
C LYS A 103 7.79 -2.07 -20.03
N LEU A 104 6.56 -1.80 -20.47
CA LEU A 104 5.45 -2.74 -20.33
C LEU A 104 5.67 -4.04 -21.12
N LEU A 105 6.16 -3.92 -22.35
CA LEU A 105 6.42 -5.08 -23.20
C LEU A 105 7.61 -5.92 -22.70
N ASP A 106 8.64 -5.28 -22.18
CA ASP A 106 9.87 -5.93 -21.75
C ASP A 106 9.65 -6.76 -20.48
N ILE A 107 8.87 -6.26 -19.50
CA ILE A 107 8.57 -7.05 -18.29
C ILE A 107 7.85 -8.36 -18.62
N LYS A 108 6.97 -8.35 -19.63
CA LYS A 108 6.25 -9.55 -20.05
C LYS A 108 7.12 -10.49 -20.87
N LYS A 109 8.04 -9.98 -21.67
CA LYS A 109 9.01 -10.78 -22.45
C LYS A 109 10.05 -11.45 -21.54
N GLU A 110 10.46 -10.78 -20.48
CA GLU A 110 11.40 -11.36 -19.51
C GLU A 110 10.83 -12.60 -18.82
N GLY A 111 9.50 -12.71 -18.68
CA GLY A 111 8.78 -13.90 -18.23
C GLY A 111 9.35 -14.54 -16.96
N LYS A 112 9.99 -13.76 -16.08
CA LYS A 112 10.61 -14.29 -14.86
C LYS A 112 9.54 -14.85 -13.94
N SER A 113 9.48 -16.16 -13.84
CA SER A 113 8.75 -16.82 -12.76
C SER A 113 9.48 -16.57 -11.43
N ILE A 114 8.70 -16.27 -10.42
CA ILE A 114 9.16 -16.12 -9.05
C ILE A 114 9.10 -17.52 -8.41
N ASN A 115 10.24 -18.07 -8.04
CA ASN A 115 10.33 -19.39 -7.42
C ASN A 115 10.11 -19.34 -5.91
N LEU A 116 9.67 -18.22 -5.39
CA LEU A 116 9.34 -18.01 -3.99
C LEU A 116 7.81 -18.03 -3.83
N ASP A 117 7.34 -18.66 -2.77
CA ASP A 117 5.93 -18.62 -2.40
C ASP A 117 5.62 -17.22 -1.81
N PRO A 118 4.83 -16.37 -2.49
CA PRO A 118 4.56 -15.01 -2.01
C PRO A 118 3.87 -14.97 -0.64
N GLN A 119 3.16 -16.04 -0.26
CA GLN A 119 2.47 -16.12 1.02
C GLN A 119 3.42 -16.36 2.20
N LYS A 120 4.66 -16.77 1.92
CA LYS A 120 5.71 -16.99 2.92
C LYS A 120 6.66 -15.81 3.08
N LEU A 121 6.56 -14.81 2.21
CA LEU A 121 7.37 -13.61 2.29
C LEU A 121 6.91 -12.75 3.46
N THR A 122 7.87 -12.20 4.17
CA THR A 122 7.59 -11.12 5.13
C THR A 122 7.15 -9.86 4.38
N GLU A 123 6.52 -8.94 5.07
CA GLU A 123 6.12 -7.62 4.56
C GLU A 123 7.28 -6.92 3.81
N THR A 124 8.44 -6.86 4.46
CA THR A 124 9.65 -6.25 3.89
C THR A 124 10.13 -6.97 2.63
N GLU A 125 10.16 -8.29 2.64
CA GLU A 125 10.59 -9.09 1.49
C GLU A 125 9.65 -8.91 0.30
N LEU A 126 8.34 -8.92 0.54
CA LEU A 126 7.35 -8.65 -0.50
C LEU A 126 7.52 -7.24 -1.06
N ALA A 127 7.67 -6.24 -0.20
CA ALA A 127 7.88 -4.85 -0.60
C ALA A 127 9.13 -4.69 -1.48
N VAL A 128 10.26 -5.27 -1.07
CA VAL A 128 11.52 -5.28 -1.86
C VAL A 128 11.34 -5.99 -3.20
N LEU A 129 10.68 -7.16 -3.20
CA LEU A 129 10.41 -7.93 -4.42
C LEU A 129 9.62 -7.09 -5.43
N LEU A 130 8.54 -6.47 -4.99
CA LEU A 130 7.66 -5.67 -5.84
C LEU A 130 8.35 -4.40 -6.33
N ALA A 131 9.06 -3.69 -5.46
CA ALA A 131 9.83 -2.51 -5.84
C ALA A 131 10.86 -2.82 -6.93
N ASN A 132 11.58 -3.95 -6.81
CA ASN A 132 12.65 -4.30 -7.72
C ASN A 132 12.18 -5.01 -9.01
N HIS A 133 11.12 -5.84 -8.94
CA HIS A 133 10.72 -6.71 -10.05
C HIS A 133 9.44 -6.28 -10.76
N LEU A 134 8.61 -5.43 -10.17
CA LEU A 134 7.39 -4.94 -10.76
C LEU A 134 7.45 -3.42 -10.96
N PHE A 135 7.33 -2.66 -9.90
CA PHE A 135 7.16 -1.21 -9.99
C PHE A 135 8.39 -0.50 -10.54
N GLY A 136 9.59 -0.83 -10.06
CA GLY A 136 10.84 -0.25 -10.53
C GLY A 136 11.11 -0.53 -12.00
N LYS A 137 10.79 -1.74 -12.48
CA LYS A 137 10.95 -2.08 -13.90
C LYS A 137 9.97 -1.36 -14.82
N LEU A 138 8.74 -1.11 -14.35
CA LEU A 138 7.71 -0.42 -15.11
C LEU A 138 7.85 1.10 -15.05
N ALA A 139 8.52 1.62 -14.05
CA ALA A 139 8.74 3.04 -13.84
C ALA A 139 9.65 3.65 -14.92
N THR A 140 9.45 4.93 -15.26
CA THR A 140 10.26 5.66 -16.24
C THR A 140 11.74 5.63 -15.90
N TYR A 141 12.06 5.85 -14.62
CA TYR A 141 13.39 5.70 -14.04
C TYR A 141 13.36 4.56 -13.05
N ASN A 142 14.34 3.67 -13.07
CA ASN A 142 14.42 2.53 -12.14
C ASN A 142 14.90 2.99 -10.75
N ASN A 143 14.34 4.07 -10.23
CA ASN A 143 14.71 4.63 -8.94
C ASN A 143 13.57 4.48 -7.95
N TYR A 144 13.88 3.85 -6.82
CA TYR A 144 12.97 3.75 -5.69
C TYR A 144 13.74 3.85 -4.38
N VAL A 145 13.07 4.35 -3.35
CA VAL A 145 13.57 4.46 -1.99
C VAL A 145 12.69 3.62 -1.09
N ILE A 146 13.29 2.70 -0.35
CA ILE A 146 12.63 1.87 0.67
C ILE A 146 12.89 2.52 2.02
N ASP A 147 11.92 2.51 2.93
CA ASP A 147 12.12 3.02 4.28
C ASP A 147 13.35 2.36 4.93
N LYS A 148 14.24 3.20 5.44
CA LYS A 148 15.44 2.79 6.14
C LYS A 148 15.21 1.86 7.33
N SER A 149 14.01 1.86 7.91
CA SER A 149 13.63 0.96 9.00
C SER A 149 13.54 -0.50 8.56
N PHE A 150 13.32 -0.76 7.26
CA PHE A 150 13.26 -2.10 6.69
C PHE A 150 14.64 -2.68 6.35
N GLY A 151 15.69 -1.85 6.29
CA GLY A 151 17.02 -2.25 5.85
C GLY A 151 18.01 -2.49 6.99
N ARG A 152 18.85 -3.54 6.85
CA ARG A 152 20.09 -3.67 7.61
C ARG A 152 21.23 -3.05 6.81
N LYS A 153 22.21 -2.46 7.49
CA LYS A 153 23.42 -1.99 6.80
C LYS A 153 24.06 -3.15 6.02
N GLY A 154 24.13 -3.01 4.69
CA GLY A 154 24.79 -3.98 3.81
C GLY A 154 23.85 -4.85 2.95
N ASP A 155 22.51 -4.76 3.12
CA ASP A 155 21.57 -5.51 2.29
C ASP A 155 21.29 -4.78 0.97
N GLU A 156 22.16 -5.00 -0.03
CA GLU A 156 21.93 -4.59 -1.42
C GLU A 156 21.36 -5.74 -2.28
N GLN A 157 21.04 -6.87 -1.67
CA GLN A 157 20.55 -8.05 -2.37
C GLN A 157 19.03 -8.08 -2.43
N CYS A 158 18.52 -8.43 -3.60
CA CYS A 158 17.10 -8.70 -3.78
C CYS A 158 16.73 -10.06 -3.15
N VAL A 159 15.51 -10.15 -2.61
CA VAL A 159 14.97 -11.37 -2.01
C VAL A 159 14.56 -12.45 -3.02
N CYS A 160 14.71 -12.21 -4.33
CA CYS A 160 14.22 -13.09 -5.40
C CYS A 160 15.03 -14.40 -5.61
N ASP A 161 15.96 -14.73 -4.72
CA ASP A 161 16.83 -15.91 -4.76
C ASP A 161 17.76 -15.99 -6.01
N ASP A 162 17.76 -15.01 -6.88
CA ASP A 162 18.71 -14.88 -7.99
C ASP A 162 19.94 -14.09 -7.51
N LYS A 163 21.06 -14.78 -7.31
CA LYS A 163 22.32 -14.18 -6.84
C LYS A 163 22.86 -13.09 -7.77
N SER A 164 22.43 -13.06 -9.01
CA SER A 164 22.79 -12.00 -9.98
C SER A 164 21.91 -10.77 -9.88
N CYS A 165 20.76 -10.88 -9.21
CA CYS A 165 19.80 -9.79 -9.08
C CYS A 165 20.28 -8.78 -8.03
N LYS A 166 20.51 -7.55 -8.50
CA LYS A 166 20.83 -6.41 -7.62
C LYS A 166 19.63 -5.51 -7.50
N MET A 167 19.50 -4.90 -6.34
CA MET A 167 18.51 -3.82 -6.18
C MET A 167 18.94 -2.60 -7.00
N THR A 168 17.97 -1.96 -7.66
CA THR A 168 18.18 -0.70 -8.40
C THR A 168 17.86 0.52 -7.54
N GLY A 169 17.15 0.35 -6.43
CA GLY A 169 16.87 1.36 -5.43
C GLY A 169 17.77 1.25 -4.20
N HIS A 170 17.46 2.03 -3.18
CA HIS A 170 18.22 2.07 -1.94
C HIS A 170 17.30 2.28 -0.73
N TYR A 171 17.82 2.01 0.47
CA TYR A 171 17.16 2.34 1.72
C TYR A 171 17.43 3.80 2.09
N GLY A 172 16.39 4.54 2.46
CA GLY A 172 16.51 5.96 2.74
C GLY A 172 15.42 6.50 3.67
N ASP A 173 15.38 7.81 3.79
CA ASP A 173 14.36 8.52 4.54
C ASP A 173 13.11 8.72 3.64
N THR A 174 12.03 8.04 3.99
CA THR A 174 10.75 8.12 3.31
C THR A 174 9.71 8.91 4.10
N SER A 175 10.14 9.62 5.14
CA SER A 175 9.22 10.40 5.97
C SER A 175 8.55 11.50 5.15
N VAL A 176 7.23 11.68 5.34
CA VAL A 176 6.41 12.65 4.62
C VAL A 176 5.36 13.26 5.54
N GLY A 177 5.02 14.52 5.28
CA GLY A 177 3.96 15.24 6.01
C GLY A 177 4.47 16.45 6.76
N ASN A 178 3.80 16.79 7.85
CA ASN A 178 4.18 17.84 8.78
C ASN A 178 3.71 17.45 10.19
N ILE A 179 4.49 17.77 11.22
CA ILE A 179 4.19 17.42 12.62
C ILE A 179 2.84 17.96 13.12
N GLU A 180 2.32 19.00 12.49
CA GLU A 180 1.02 19.59 12.84
C GLU A 180 -0.20 18.85 12.26
N VAL A 181 0.03 17.94 11.33
CA VAL A 181 -1.00 17.19 10.59
C VAL A 181 -0.61 15.71 10.49
N TRP A 182 -1.22 14.95 9.62
CA TRP A 182 -0.77 13.58 9.36
C TRP A 182 0.65 13.54 8.81
N HIS A 183 1.47 12.68 9.39
CA HIS A 183 2.88 12.51 9.00
C HIS A 183 3.40 11.12 9.36
N GLY A 184 4.57 10.78 8.82
CA GLY A 184 5.29 9.54 9.12
C GLY A 184 6.00 8.98 7.90
N ASN A 185 6.43 7.73 7.97
CA ASN A 185 7.16 7.11 6.88
C ASN A 185 6.20 6.42 5.89
N LEU A 186 6.57 6.49 4.61
CA LEU A 186 6.04 5.65 3.55
C LEU A 186 6.93 4.40 3.45
N ASP A 187 6.36 3.26 3.08
CA ASP A 187 7.15 2.03 3.00
C ASP A 187 8.10 2.09 1.80
N ILE A 188 7.59 2.53 0.64
CA ILE A 188 8.40 2.72 -0.58
C ILE A 188 7.92 3.95 -1.35
N ILE A 189 8.87 4.70 -1.89
CA ILE A 189 8.63 5.79 -2.83
C ILE A 189 9.28 5.45 -4.17
N ILE A 190 8.51 5.50 -5.25
CA ILE A 190 8.97 5.18 -6.61
C ILE A 190 9.03 6.45 -7.43
N ASN A 191 10.18 6.75 -8.05
CA ASN A 191 10.42 7.95 -8.87
C ASN A 191 10.04 9.28 -8.21
N ASN A 192 9.91 9.35 -6.89
CA ASN A 192 9.38 10.48 -6.12
C ASN A 192 7.91 10.86 -6.44
N ASP A 193 7.20 10.03 -7.19
CA ASP A 193 5.85 10.34 -7.71
C ASP A 193 4.77 9.38 -7.22
N LEU A 194 5.14 8.23 -6.68
CA LEU A 194 4.21 7.19 -6.24
C LEU A 194 4.66 6.62 -4.91
N SER A 195 3.71 6.44 -3.98
CA SER A 195 3.94 5.66 -2.76
C SER A 195 3.35 4.25 -2.88
N MET A 196 4.00 3.29 -2.25
CA MET A 196 3.52 1.93 -2.07
C MET A 196 3.62 1.55 -0.59
N GLU A 197 2.55 0.95 -0.08
CA GLU A 197 2.35 0.63 1.33
C GLU A 197 1.96 -0.84 1.49
N HIS A 198 2.47 -1.48 2.51
CA HIS A 198 1.97 -2.79 2.91
C HIS A 198 0.64 -2.64 3.67
N LEU A 199 -0.32 -3.47 3.32
CA LEU A 199 -1.62 -3.52 4.01
C LEU A 199 -1.57 -4.61 5.07
N GLU A 200 -1.73 -4.21 6.32
CA GLU A 200 -1.91 -5.17 7.40
C GLU A 200 -3.15 -6.01 7.11
N THR A 201 -2.97 -7.34 7.03
CA THR A 201 -4.11 -8.25 7.01
C THR A 201 -4.84 -8.09 8.33
N PRO A 202 -6.16 -7.85 8.34
CA PRO A 202 -6.92 -7.82 9.57
C PRO A 202 -6.65 -9.13 10.29
N VAL A 203 -5.98 -9.08 11.44
CA VAL A 203 -5.86 -10.23 12.33
C VAL A 203 -7.30 -10.65 12.64
N SER A 204 -7.70 -11.81 12.12
CA SER A 204 -8.98 -12.40 12.44
C SER A 204 -8.99 -12.59 13.96
N ARG A 205 -9.59 -11.65 14.68
CA ARG A 205 -9.98 -11.88 16.06
C ARG A 205 -11.02 -12.99 15.97
N SER A 206 -10.53 -14.22 16.09
CA SER A 206 -11.33 -15.38 16.36
C SER A 206 -12.11 -15.10 17.64
N GLU A 207 -13.36 -15.38 17.54
CA GLU A 207 -14.35 -15.60 18.57
C GLU A 207 -15.48 -14.56 18.58
N GLU A 208 -16.68 -15.11 18.24
CA GLU A 208 -18.01 -14.54 18.42
C GLU A 208 -18.55 -13.54 17.39
N MET A 209 -18.52 -13.87 16.08
CA MET A 209 -19.45 -13.25 15.14
C MET A 209 -20.11 -14.29 14.21
N SER A 210 -21.45 -14.19 14.11
CA SER A 210 -22.31 -15.09 13.33
C SER A 210 -21.89 -15.16 11.86
N PRO A 211 -21.95 -16.35 11.20
CA PRO A 211 -21.46 -16.56 9.82
C PRO A 211 -22.13 -15.69 8.74
N ALA A 212 -23.26 -15.07 9.04
CA ALA A 212 -24.01 -14.25 8.07
C ALA A 212 -23.45 -12.83 7.90
N GLU A 213 -22.77 -12.27 8.91
CA GLU A 213 -22.19 -10.92 8.82
C GLU A 213 -20.79 -10.89 8.19
N VAL A 214 -20.10 -12.03 8.15
CA VAL A 214 -18.76 -12.17 7.58
C VAL A 214 -18.76 -12.04 6.05
N LYS A 215 -19.88 -12.37 5.37
CA LYS A 215 -19.95 -12.35 3.90
C LYS A 215 -20.00 -10.97 3.24
N VAL A 216 -20.33 -9.91 3.96
CA VAL A 216 -20.46 -8.55 3.38
C VAL A 216 -19.24 -7.68 3.69
N LYS A 217 -18.42 -8.04 4.68
CA LYS A 217 -17.22 -7.25 5.07
C LYS A 217 -15.88 -7.84 4.63
N SER A 218 -15.85 -8.98 3.95
CA SER A 218 -14.61 -9.72 3.70
C SER A 218 -13.94 -9.45 2.34
N GLU A 219 -14.49 -8.58 1.51
CA GLU A 219 -13.94 -8.36 0.16
C GLU A 219 -13.21 -7.02 -0.03
N ALA A 220 -13.30 -6.12 0.91
CA ALA A 220 -12.50 -4.90 0.85
C ALA A 220 -11.25 -5.10 1.73
N LEU A 221 -10.07 -5.06 1.12
CA LEU A 221 -8.86 -4.59 1.80
C LEU A 221 -9.08 -3.10 2.18
N SER A 222 -10.31 -2.80 2.58
CA SER A 222 -10.86 -1.47 2.73
C SER A 222 -9.90 -0.66 3.57
N GLY A 223 -9.34 0.31 2.93
CA GLY A 223 -8.27 1.16 3.30
C GLY A 223 -8.19 1.36 4.79
N THR A 224 -7.16 0.79 5.38
CA THR A 224 -6.84 1.16 6.73
C THR A 224 -6.70 2.68 6.73
N ALA A 225 -7.15 3.35 7.76
CA ALA A 225 -7.00 4.80 7.89
C ALA A 225 -5.56 5.27 7.60
N GLN A 226 -4.61 4.37 7.75
CA GLN A 226 -3.20 4.56 7.45
C GLN A 226 -2.95 4.81 5.95
N ILE A 227 -3.46 3.97 5.03
CA ILE A 227 -3.25 4.19 3.59
C ILE A 227 -4.01 5.42 3.11
N ILE A 228 -5.20 5.69 3.65
CA ILE A 228 -5.96 6.91 3.35
C ILE A 228 -5.15 8.15 3.72
N SER A 229 -4.61 8.19 4.94
CA SER A 229 -3.80 9.33 5.39
C SER A 229 -2.53 9.52 4.57
N LYS A 230 -1.83 8.42 4.23
CA LYS A 230 -0.65 8.44 3.35
C LYS A 230 -1.00 8.93 1.94
N ALA A 231 -2.08 8.43 1.32
CA ALA A 231 -2.53 8.84 0.00
C ALA A 231 -2.86 10.35 -0.06
N ILE A 232 -3.57 10.86 0.95
CA ILE A 232 -3.93 12.27 1.04
C ILE A 232 -2.68 13.14 1.20
N VAL A 233 -1.84 12.87 2.19
CA VAL A 233 -0.62 13.65 2.45
C VAL A 233 0.31 13.63 1.24
N PHE A 234 0.51 12.47 0.63
CA PHE A 234 1.38 12.35 -0.53
C PHE A 234 0.84 13.10 -1.75
N SER A 235 -0.48 13.11 -1.98
CA SER A 235 -1.10 13.88 -3.05
C SER A 235 -0.93 15.39 -2.87
N PHE A 236 -1.11 15.92 -1.66
CA PHE A 236 -0.84 17.33 -1.38
C PHE A 236 0.65 17.67 -1.60
N LEU A 237 1.56 16.81 -1.13
CA LEU A 237 2.98 17.00 -1.38
C LEU A 237 3.30 17.03 -2.88
N GLN A 238 2.68 16.15 -3.68
CA GLN A 238 2.86 16.15 -5.14
C GLN A 238 2.31 17.44 -5.78
N LYS A 239 1.19 17.96 -5.31
CA LYS A 239 0.64 19.24 -5.77
C LYS A 239 1.58 20.41 -5.41
N GLN A 240 2.10 20.43 -4.20
CA GLN A 240 3.04 21.44 -3.71
C GLN A 240 4.35 21.44 -4.52
N THR A 241 4.92 20.26 -4.78
CA THR A 241 6.20 20.12 -5.51
C THR A 241 6.08 20.29 -7.02
N HIS A 242 4.90 20.03 -7.58
CA HIS A 242 4.65 20.02 -9.02
C HIS A 242 3.38 20.80 -9.41
N PRO A 243 3.28 22.10 -9.09
CA PRO A 243 2.03 22.89 -9.26
C PRO A 243 1.58 23.07 -10.71
N VAL A 244 2.45 22.76 -11.68
CA VAL A 244 2.14 22.91 -13.12
C VAL A 244 1.58 21.63 -13.76
N ARG A 245 1.32 20.58 -12.98
CA ARG A 245 0.69 19.34 -13.51
C ARG A 245 -0.72 19.61 -13.99
N LYS A 246 -1.17 18.87 -15.00
CA LYS A 246 -2.51 18.99 -15.58
C LYS A 246 -3.63 18.56 -14.61
N HIS A 247 -3.35 17.70 -13.68
CA HIS A 247 -4.23 17.20 -12.62
C HIS A 247 -3.42 16.73 -11.42
N PHE A 248 -4.06 16.64 -10.28
CA PHE A 248 -3.45 16.26 -9.01
C PHE A 248 -3.98 14.93 -8.45
N LEU A 249 -4.58 14.12 -9.33
CA LEU A 249 -4.99 12.75 -9.00
C LEU A 249 -3.74 11.88 -8.83
N THR A 250 -3.35 11.61 -7.59
CA THR A 250 -2.11 10.91 -7.24
C THR A 250 -2.44 9.52 -6.70
N PRO A 251 -1.83 8.45 -7.24
CA PRO A 251 -2.00 7.10 -6.72
C PRO A 251 -1.15 6.83 -5.48
N CYS A 252 -1.68 5.98 -4.62
CA CYS A 252 -0.98 5.29 -3.55
C CYS A 252 -1.34 3.80 -3.66
N ILE A 253 -0.35 2.92 -3.72
CA ILE A 253 -0.60 1.48 -3.90
C ILE A 253 -0.53 0.80 -2.54
N GLY A 254 -1.61 0.13 -2.17
CA GLY A 254 -1.65 -0.79 -1.04
C GLY A 254 -1.40 -2.22 -1.49
N VAL A 255 -0.50 -2.93 -0.82
CA VAL A 255 -0.11 -4.30 -1.19
C VAL A 255 -0.35 -5.24 -0.03
N GLY A 256 -1.11 -6.31 -0.30
CA GLY A 256 -1.22 -7.49 0.56
C GLY A 256 -0.52 -8.69 -0.07
N ASN A 257 -0.47 -9.81 0.64
CA ASN A 257 0.25 -11.01 0.19
C ASN A 257 -0.30 -11.62 -1.11
N ALA A 258 -1.57 -11.41 -1.42
CA ALA A 258 -2.23 -12.01 -2.58
C ALA A 258 -2.75 -10.99 -3.59
N SER A 259 -2.96 -9.74 -3.17
CA SER A 259 -3.59 -8.72 -4.00
C SER A 259 -3.03 -7.33 -3.71
N LEU A 260 -3.26 -6.42 -4.64
CA LEU A 260 -3.02 -5.00 -4.47
C LEU A 260 -4.33 -4.22 -4.62
N ILE A 261 -4.39 -3.05 -4.02
CA ILE A 261 -5.37 -2.00 -4.28
C ILE A 261 -4.65 -0.73 -4.69
N VAL A 262 -5.33 0.14 -5.43
CA VAL A 262 -4.83 1.47 -5.73
C VAL A 262 -5.80 2.48 -5.16
N MET A 263 -5.28 3.35 -4.31
CA MET A 263 -6.02 4.48 -3.78
C MET A 263 -5.60 5.73 -4.54
N PHE A 264 -6.55 6.50 -5.04
CA PHE A 264 -6.30 7.77 -5.72
C PHE A 264 -6.88 8.90 -4.92
N TYR A 265 -6.10 9.93 -4.67
CA TYR A 265 -6.61 11.18 -4.10
C TYR A 265 -6.28 12.35 -5.00
N ASP A 266 -7.30 13.15 -5.29
CA ASP A 266 -7.16 14.43 -6.00
C ASP A 266 -7.19 15.57 -4.98
N SER A 267 -6.01 16.17 -4.73
CA SER A 267 -5.83 17.25 -3.77
C SER A 267 -6.30 18.62 -4.28
N GLU A 268 -6.84 18.71 -5.50
CA GLU A 268 -7.49 19.92 -6.02
C GLU A 268 -9.00 19.85 -5.86
N HIS A 269 -9.57 18.67 -6.12
CA HIS A 269 -11.02 18.50 -6.14
C HIS A 269 -11.57 17.82 -4.89
N ASP A 270 -10.73 17.42 -3.94
CA ASP A 270 -11.14 16.70 -2.71
C ASP A 270 -11.92 15.41 -3.01
N VAL A 271 -11.39 14.60 -3.93
CA VAL A 271 -12.00 13.34 -4.37
C VAL A 271 -11.05 12.19 -4.09
N ILE A 272 -11.58 11.12 -3.53
CA ILE A 272 -10.81 9.90 -3.24
C ILE A 272 -11.51 8.67 -3.82
N PHE A 273 -10.73 7.77 -4.41
CA PHE A 273 -11.18 6.48 -4.92
C PHE A 273 -10.34 5.36 -4.34
N GLU A 274 -10.97 4.21 -4.15
CA GLU A 274 -10.32 2.93 -3.89
C GLU A 274 -10.62 1.98 -5.05
N SER A 275 -9.60 1.28 -5.57
CA SER A 275 -9.84 0.23 -6.54
C SER A 275 -10.39 -1.01 -5.87
N SER A 276 -11.18 -1.82 -6.59
CA SER A 276 -11.40 -3.21 -6.18
C SER A 276 -10.06 -3.95 -6.07
N PRO A 277 -9.96 -5.00 -5.21
CA PRO A 277 -8.75 -5.80 -5.07
C PRO A 277 -8.34 -6.44 -6.40
N ILE A 278 -7.05 -6.41 -6.71
CA ILE A 278 -6.45 -6.91 -7.94
C ILE A 278 -5.51 -8.05 -7.57
N PRO A 279 -5.70 -9.27 -8.08
CA PRO A 279 -4.77 -10.38 -7.84
C PRO A 279 -3.34 -9.98 -8.25
N LEU A 280 -2.38 -10.20 -7.37
CA LEU A 280 -0.99 -9.80 -7.61
C LEU A 280 -0.20 -10.86 -8.37
N PHE A 281 -0.52 -12.13 -8.11
CA PHE A 281 0.18 -13.28 -8.68
C PHE A 281 -0.79 -14.27 -9.31
N GLN A 282 -0.33 -14.90 -10.39
CA GLN A 282 -0.95 -16.09 -10.99
C GLN A 282 -0.01 -17.30 -10.85
N THR A 283 -0.59 -18.49 -10.66
CA THR A 283 0.18 -19.73 -10.53
C THR A 283 0.38 -20.37 -11.90
N ARG A 284 1.64 -20.68 -12.27
CA ARG A 284 2.02 -21.33 -13.53
C ARG A 284 2.51 -22.78 -13.34
N GLY A 285 2.04 -23.45 -12.30
CA GLY A 285 2.42 -24.81 -11.93
C GLY A 285 2.81 -24.92 -10.47
N VAL A 286 3.39 -26.05 -10.07
CA VAL A 286 3.77 -26.26 -8.68
C VAL A 286 4.89 -25.31 -8.28
N ASN A 287 4.62 -24.41 -7.31
CA ASN A 287 5.58 -23.43 -6.76
C ASN A 287 6.20 -22.45 -7.78
N LYS A 288 5.49 -22.18 -8.89
CA LYS A 288 5.89 -21.16 -9.85
C LYS A 288 4.83 -20.07 -9.89
N TYR A 289 5.23 -18.87 -9.54
CA TYR A 289 4.36 -17.69 -9.52
C TYR A 289 4.85 -16.68 -10.57
N GLU A 290 3.91 -16.02 -11.22
CA GLU A 290 4.17 -14.90 -12.10
C GLU A 290 3.27 -13.75 -11.67
N PHE A 291 3.65 -12.53 -11.98
CA PHE A 291 2.76 -11.40 -11.78
C PHE A 291 1.52 -11.56 -12.68
N ASP A 292 0.36 -11.29 -12.13
CA ASP A 292 -0.89 -11.26 -12.88
C ASP A 292 -0.87 -10.15 -13.94
N ASP A 293 -1.45 -10.40 -15.11
CA ASP A 293 -1.40 -9.48 -16.23
C ASP A 293 -2.16 -8.17 -15.94
N VAL A 294 -3.26 -8.25 -15.18
CA VAL A 294 -4.00 -7.07 -14.73
C VAL A 294 -3.16 -6.27 -13.72
N ALA A 295 -2.48 -6.96 -12.79
CA ALA A 295 -1.59 -6.30 -11.84
C ALA A 295 -0.41 -5.60 -12.55
N ILE A 296 0.19 -6.23 -13.57
CA ILE A 296 1.25 -5.60 -14.37
C ILE A 296 0.72 -4.33 -15.06
N LEU A 297 -0.45 -4.40 -15.69
CA LEU A 297 -1.02 -3.26 -16.39
C LEU A 297 -1.42 -2.13 -15.44
N VAL A 298 -2.05 -2.45 -14.30
CA VAL A 298 -2.40 -1.48 -13.26
C VAL A 298 -1.15 -0.85 -12.65
N ALA A 299 -0.12 -1.65 -12.34
CA ALA A 299 1.16 -1.14 -11.86
C ALA A 299 1.79 -0.18 -12.86
N TRP A 300 1.82 -0.53 -14.16
CA TRP A 300 2.36 0.31 -15.22
C TRP A 300 1.61 1.64 -15.36
N LEU A 301 0.28 1.62 -15.34
CA LEU A 301 -0.55 2.83 -15.37
C LEU A 301 -0.28 3.71 -14.15
N SER A 302 -0.22 3.11 -12.96
CA SER A 302 -0.07 3.83 -11.70
C SER A 302 1.32 4.46 -11.53
N VAL A 303 2.42 3.73 -11.81
CA VAL A 303 3.78 4.28 -11.67
C VAL A 303 4.09 5.37 -12.72
N ASN A 304 3.34 5.38 -13.83
CA ASN A 304 3.48 6.36 -14.89
C ASN A 304 2.27 7.31 -14.98
N HIS A 305 1.51 7.45 -13.87
CA HIS A 305 0.27 8.23 -13.83
C HIS A 305 0.42 9.67 -14.37
N LYS A 306 1.54 10.31 -14.13
CA LYS A 306 1.82 11.67 -14.62
C LYS A 306 1.79 11.82 -16.14
N PHE A 307 1.99 10.72 -16.87
CA PHE A 307 1.95 10.68 -18.35
C PHE A 307 0.67 10.02 -18.86
N LEU A 308 0.18 8.98 -18.18
CA LEU A 308 -0.85 8.08 -18.68
C LEU A 308 -2.25 8.37 -18.11
N CYS A 309 -2.33 9.05 -16.97
CA CYS A 309 -3.60 9.41 -16.35
C CYS A 309 -4.22 10.61 -17.06
N SER A 310 -5.53 10.56 -17.27
CA SER A 310 -6.33 11.62 -17.89
C SER A 310 -6.96 12.58 -16.88
N GLY A 311 -6.81 12.28 -15.58
CA GLY A 311 -7.48 13.01 -14.49
C GLY A 311 -8.93 12.61 -14.30
N LEU A 312 -9.64 13.37 -13.47
CA LEU A 312 -11.05 13.16 -13.14
C LEU A 312 -11.97 13.69 -14.24
N THR A 313 -13.03 12.95 -14.54
CA THR A 313 -14.16 13.48 -15.34
C THR A 313 -14.98 14.49 -14.51
N GLU A 314 -15.76 15.33 -15.19
CA GLU A 314 -16.64 16.32 -14.49
C GLU A 314 -17.68 15.63 -13.59
N GLU A 315 -18.06 14.40 -13.91
CA GLU A 315 -18.94 13.61 -13.06
C GLU A 315 -18.24 13.16 -11.79
N MET A 316 -17.04 12.60 -11.90
CA MET A 316 -16.22 12.14 -10.76
C MET A 316 -15.95 13.27 -9.76
N LYS A 317 -15.73 14.49 -10.25
CA LYS A 317 -15.49 15.68 -9.40
C LYS A 317 -16.64 16.03 -8.45
N LYS A 318 -17.84 15.49 -8.69
CA LYS A 318 -19.01 15.70 -7.82
C LYS A 318 -18.92 14.91 -6.51
N PHE A 319 -18.15 13.81 -6.48
CA PHE A 319 -18.07 12.91 -5.34
C PHE A 319 -16.96 13.34 -4.36
N LYS A 320 -17.19 14.50 -3.72
CA LYS A 320 -16.25 15.03 -2.72
C LYS A 320 -16.09 14.09 -1.54
N CYS A 321 -14.86 13.84 -1.13
CA CYS A 321 -14.59 13.01 0.03
C CYS A 321 -14.81 13.76 1.36
N GLY A 322 -14.84 15.08 1.35
CA GLY A 322 -15.10 15.90 2.53
C GLY A 322 -13.88 16.14 3.41
N PHE A 323 -12.69 15.77 2.97
CA PHE A 323 -11.46 15.99 3.74
C PHE A 323 -11.18 17.48 3.97
N PHE A 324 -11.39 18.35 2.96
CA PHE A 324 -11.20 19.79 3.13
C PHE A 324 -12.08 20.37 4.24
N LYS A 325 -13.30 19.82 4.39
CA LYS A 325 -14.22 20.22 5.45
C LYS A 325 -13.74 19.77 6.83
N GLU A 326 -13.13 18.58 6.90
CA GLU A 326 -12.59 18.02 8.14
C GLU A 326 -11.38 18.81 8.65
N VAL A 327 -10.48 19.21 7.73
CA VAL A 327 -9.19 19.83 8.11
C VAL A 327 -9.19 21.35 8.13
N LYS A 328 -10.27 22.01 7.71
CA LYS A 328 -10.49 23.48 7.64
C LYS A 328 -9.30 24.38 7.99
N GLU A 329 -8.97 24.46 9.28
CA GLU A 329 -7.95 25.36 9.81
C GLU A 329 -6.52 24.90 9.47
N LYS A 330 -6.31 23.62 9.24
CA LYS A 330 -5.01 23.02 8.89
C LYS A 330 -4.84 22.77 7.39
N LEU A 331 -5.84 23.10 6.55
CA LEU A 331 -5.74 22.89 5.12
C LEU A 331 -4.51 23.56 4.51
N LYS A 332 -4.16 24.77 4.96
CA LYS A 332 -2.95 25.46 4.52
C LYS A 332 -1.65 24.69 4.86
N VAL A 333 -1.62 23.95 5.96
CA VAL A 333 -0.45 23.13 6.30
C VAL A 333 -0.29 22.00 5.28
N TYR A 334 -1.43 21.36 4.87
CA TYR A 334 -1.42 20.37 3.80
C TYR A 334 -1.03 20.96 2.44
N GLU A 335 -1.48 22.19 2.13
CA GLU A 335 -1.24 22.82 0.82
C GLU A 335 0.19 23.34 0.67
N ASP A 336 0.78 23.91 1.74
CA ASP A 336 1.99 24.74 1.62
C ASP A 336 3.17 24.22 2.44
N ASN A 337 2.95 23.41 3.49
CA ASN A 337 3.97 23.16 4.53
C ASN A 337 4.32 21.68 4.71
N LEU A 338 3.98 20.81 3.74
CA LEU A 338 4.41 19.42 3.78
C LEU A 338 5.88 19.29 3.36
N GLN A 339 6.56 18.28 3.89
CA GLN A 339 7.96 17.99 3.60
C GLN A 339 8.15 16.53 3.23
N LEU A 340 9.19 16.25 2.47
CA LEU A 340 9.69 14.91 2.18
C LEU A 340 11.08 14.77 2.80
N GLY A 341 11.25 13.78 3.67
CA GLY A 341 12.47 13.58 4.44
C GLY A 341 12.63 14.55 5.62
N ASN A 342 13.45 14.17 6.57
CA ASN A 342 13.82 14.96 7.75
C ASN A 342 12.64 15.40 8.64
N ILE A 343 11.51 14.76 8.53
CA ILE A 343 10.44 14.94 9.50
C ILE A 343 10.95 14.28 10.77
N ALA A 344 11.28 15.10 11.77
CA ALA A 344 11.67 14.59 13.07
C ALA A 344 10.53 13.68 13.53
N SER A 345 10.75 12.38 13.43
CA SER A 345 9.98 11.43 14.19
C SER A 345 10.29 11.72 15.64
N PHE A 346 9.59 12.69 16.21
CA PHE A 346 9.34 12.70 17.62
C PHE A 346 8.53 11.42 17.84
N VAL A 347 9.26 10.33 18.02
CA VAL A 347 8.72 9.22 18.80
C VAL A 347 8.57 9.87 20.16
N PRO A 348 7.39 10.28 20.61
CA PRO A 348 7.19 10.55 22.01
C PRO A 348 7.63 9.24 22.62
N VAL A 349 8.69 9.26 23.41
CA VAL A 349 9.04 8.11 24.27
C VAL A 349 7.70 7.73 24.86
N PRO A 350 7.15 6.55 24.51
CA PRO A 350 5.77 6.29 24.86
C PRO A 350 5.69 6.54 26.34
N ILE A 351 4.69 7.32 26.78
CA ILE A 351 4.34 7.43 28.20
C ILE A 351 4.22 6.03 28.82
N PHE A 352 3.98 5.03 28.00
CA PHE A 352 4.08 3.60 28.27
C PHE A 352 5.48 3.09 28.66
N GLN A 353 6.61 3.62 28.18
CA GLN A 353 7.92 3.16 28.69
C GLN A 353 8.20 3.68 30.11
N LYS A 354 7.72 4.88 30.44
CA LYS A 354 7.75 5.32 31.82
C LYS A 354 6.74 4.54 32.71
N ARG A 355 5.58 4.18 32.17
CA ARG A 355 4.63 3.31 32.89
C ARG A 355 5.08 1.85 32.91
N SER A 356 5.72 1.32 31.87
CA SER A 356 6.23 -0.06 31.91
C SER A 356 7.40 -0.20 32.89
N LEU A 357 8.25 0.80 33.04
CA LEU A 357 9.27 0.82 34.12
C LEU A 357 8.63 0.92 35.52
N GLN A 358 7.57 1.70 35.69
CA GLN A 358 6.80 1.73 36.93
C GLN A 358 5.97 0.45 37.16
N TRP A 359 5.45 -0.17 36.07
CA TRP A 359 4.74 -1.44 36.16
C TRP A 359 5.69 -2.61 36.43
N SER A 360 6.87 -2.65 35.85
CA SER A 360 7.84 -3.70 36.15
C SER A 360 8.33 -3.64 37.60
N SER A 361 8.61 -2.45 38.14
CA SER A 361 8.95 -2.31 39.56
C SER A 361 7.78 -2.64 40.46
N PHE A 362 6.54 -2.26 40.12
CA PHE A 362 5.35 -2.62 40.87
C PHE A 362 5.05 -4.12 40.84
N ILE A 363 5.24 -4.78 39.69
CA ILE A 363 5.10 -6.24 39.54
C ILE A 363 6.18 -6.97 40.36
N GLU A 364 7.45 -6.52 40.29
CA GLU A 364 8.54 -7.09 41.10
C GLU A 364 8.33 -6.89 42.59
N GLU A 365 7.88 -5.71 43.05
CA GLU A 365 7.51 -5.49 44.47
C GLU A 365 6.35 -6.39 44.86
N THR A 366 5.30 -6.47 44.05
CA THR A 366 4.13 -7.31 44.33
C THR A 366 4.47 -8.81 44.35
N GLU A 367 5.35 -9.26 43.44
CA GLU A 367 5.83 -10.63 43.37
C GLU A 367 6.67 -10.98 44.62
N ASN A 368 7.57 -10.09 45.03
CA ASN A 368 8.36 -10.23 46.23
C ASN A 368 7.51 -10.28 47.50
N ASP A 369 6.46 -9.45 47.59
CA ASP A 369 5.50 -9.45 48.69
C ASP A 369 4.70 -10.75 48.74
N LEU A 370 4.24 -11.25 47.58
CA LEU A 370 3.52 -12.53 47.49
C LEU A 370 4.40 -13.72 47.87
N ILE A 371 5.66 -13.74 47.42
CA ILE A 371 6.66 -14.76 47.80
C ILE A 371 6.90 -14.71 49.33
N GLY A 372 6.97 -13.52 49.90
CA GLY A 372 7.09 -13.31 51.34
C GLY A 372 5.88 -13.85 52.15
N ILE A 373 4.68 -13.69 51.60
CA ILE A 373 3.44 -14.25 52.20
C ILE A 373 3.43 -15.77 52.12
N ILE A 374 3.74 -16.32 50.95
CA ILE A 374 3.81 -17.78 50.71
C ILE A 374 4.81 -18.44 51.67
N HIS A 375 5.99 -17.85 51.85
CA HIS A 375 7.00 -18.36 52.77
C HIS A 375 6.54 -18.34 54.24
N ARG A 376 5.86 -17.26 54.67
CA ARG A 376 5.31 -17.16 56.02
C ARG A 376 4.22 -18.20 56.29
N GLU A 377 3.32 -18.41 55.34
CA GLU A 377 2.25 -19.39 55.49
C GLU A 377 2.76 -20.85 55.43
N LYS A 378 3.74 -21.16 54.56
CA LYS A 378 4.43 -22.47 54.58
C LYS A 378 5.12 -22.76 55.90
N LYS A 379 5.70 -21.75 56.56
CA LYS A 379 6.37 -21.92 57.85
C LYS A 379 5.34 -22.15 58.98
N LYS A 380 4.17 -21.51 58.91
CA LYS A 380 3.07 -21.75 59.88
C LYS A 380 2.51 -23.17 59.72
N LEU A 381 2.31 -23.65 58.49
CA LEU A 381 1.86 -25.02 58.22
C LEU A 381 2.81 -26.06 58.77
N LYS A 382 4.11 -25.92 58.56
CA LYS A 382 5.13 -26.83 59.11
C LYS A 382 5.14 -26.84 60.63
N LEU A 383 4.98 -25.69 61.28
CA LEU A 383 4.90 -25.57 62.75
C LEU A 383 3.61 -26.16 63.33
N SER A 384 2.51 -26.24 62.55
CA SER A 384 1.28 -26.92 62.97
C SER A 384 1.41 -28.43 62.84
N GLU A 385 2.03 -28.94 61.79
CA GLU A 385 2.27 -30.37 61.57
C GLU A 385 3.26 -30.97 62.60
N GLU A 386 4.30 -30.22 63.02
CA GLU A 386 5.20 -30.65 64.10
C GLU A 386 4.52 -30.64 65.46
N LYS A 387 3.51 -29.80 65.73
CA LYS A 387 2.74 -29.82 67.00
C LYS A 387 1.74 -30.95 67.03
N ASP A 388 1.25 -31.44 65.95
CA ASP A 388 0.30 -32.55 65.87
C ASP A 388 0.99 -33.92 65.98
N LEU A 389 2.32 -33.99 65.61
CA LEU A 389 3.14 -35.16 65.77
C LEU A 389 3.71 -35.36 67.14
N THR A 390 3.55 -34.38 68.03
CA THR A 390 4.05 -34.45 69.45
C THR A 390 2.91 -34.60 70.51
N LYS A 391 1.71 -34.87 70.02
CA LYS A 391 0.55 -35.28 70.85
C LYS A 391 0.24 -36.77 70.62
#